data_4e2ed2a609deeb5b85260a2f1b4df610
#
_entry.id   4e2ed2a609deeb5b85260a2f1b4df610
#
_cell.length_a   1.000
_cell.length_b   1.000
_cell.length_c   1.000
_cell.angle_alpha   90.00
_cell.angle_beta   90.00
_cell.angle_gamma   90.00
#
_symmetry.space_group_name_H-M   'P 1'
#
loop_
_entity.id
_entity.type
_entity.pdbx_description
1 polymer ?
#
loop_
_entity_poly.entity_id
_entity_poly.type
_entity_poly.pdbx_seq_one_letter_code
_entity_poly.pdbx_strand_id
1 'polypeptide(L)'
;SSNRYEGVNYVIADGEAGWVIHGTNEPEVVALTEGLNVISNRNLNDPRDERCQLAKRLLTLQKLDSPVKFLAVASKVFARSPSSPMRPSMVIRNKDRGTVSSTLIALGLKPRDAIYQFTSGAPDENSFEDYSPMLRDILSRGLREAKLQAATV
;
A
#
# COMPACT_ATOMS: atom_id res chain seq x y z
N SER A 1 3.50 -33.01 6.06
CA SER A 1 4.13 -31.79 5.53
C SER A 1 3.22 -30.61 5.87
N SER A 2 3.60 -29.84 6.87
CA SER A 2 2.89 -28.61 7.21
C SER A 2 3.16 -27.60 6.12
N ASN A 3 2.18 -27.26 5.30
CA ASN A 3 2.19 -26.05 4.49
C ASN A 3 2.23 -24.85 5.44
N ARG A 4 3.41 -24.45 5.85
CA ARG A 4 3.62 -23.20 6.56
C ARG A 4 3.60 -22.09 5.52
N TYR A 5 2.47 -21.43 5.40
CA TYR A 5 2.41 -20.15 4.72
C TYR A 5 3.31 -19.17 5.50
N GLU A 6 4.13 -18.42 4.78
CA GLU A 6 4.83 -17.30 5.40
C GLU A 6 3.81 -16.28 5.88
N GLY A 7 4.11 -15.57 6.97
CA GLY A 7 3.22 -14.55 7.52
C GLY A 7 2.90 -13.48 6.47
N VAL A 8 1.65 -13.03 6.45
CA VAL A 8 1.13 -11.99 5.56
C VAL A 8 0.66 -10.82 6.39
N ASN A 9 0.97 -9.61 5.98
CA ASN A 9 0.40 -8.42 6.56
C ASN A 9 -0.82 -7.98 5.76
N TYR A 10 -1.95 -7.79 6.43
CA TYR A 10 -3.15 -7.22 5.86
C TYR A 10 -3.29 -5.77 6.30
N VAL A 11 -3.63 -4.89 5.38
CA VAL A 11 -3.99 -3.50 5.68
C VAL A 11 -5.46 -3.34 5.37
N ILE A 12 -6.22 -2.88 6.35
CA ILE A 12 -7.64 -2.58 6.23
C ILE A 12 -7.81 -1.11 6.57
N ALA A 13 -8.44 -0.36 5.69
CA ALA A 13 -8.68 1.07 5.91
C ALA A 13 -9.98 1.52 5.24
N ASP A 14 -10.61 2.51 5.85
CA ASP A 14 -11.70 3.30 5.28
C ASP A 14 -11.32 4.79 5.26
N GLY A 15 -12.31 5.69 5.17
CA GLY A 15 -12.06 7.14 5.15
C GLY A 15 -11.72 7.75 6.52
N GLU A 16 -11.83 7.01 7.62
CA GLU A 16 -11.70 7.52 8.97
C GLU A 16 -10.61 6.81 9.77
N ALA A 17 -10.42 5.52 9.54
CA ALA A 17 -9.49 4.71 10.32
C ALA A 17 -8.80 3.63 9.48
N GLY A 18 -7.70 3.10 9.99
CA GLY A 18 -6.98 2.00 9.36
C GLY A 18 -6.26 1.12 10.36
N TRP A 19 -6.08 -0.13 9.99
CA TRP A 19 -5.41 -1.14 10.80
C TRP A 19 -4.49 -2.00 9.96
N VAL A 20 -3.44 -2.48 10.60
CA VAL A 20 -2.58 -3.53 10.09
C VAL A 20 -2.81 -4.79 10.91
N ILE A 21 -3.02 -5.90 10.24
CA ILE A 21 -3.07 -7.23 10.85
C ILE A 21 -1.77 -7.94 10.48
N HIS A 22 -0.91 -8.19 11.44
CA HIS A 22 0.28 -9.01 11.27
C HIS A 22 -0.11 -10.48 11.32
N GLY A 23 -0.15 -11.14 10.16
CA GLY A 23 -0.50 -12.55 10.03
C GLY A 23 0.68 -13.45 10.42
N THR A 24 0.94 -13.56 11.71
CA THR A 24 1.89 -14.50 12.33
C THR A 24 1.13 -15.66 12.98
N ASN A 25 1.83 -16.55 13.68
CA ASN A 25 1.18 -17.60 14.47
C ASN A 25 0.25 -17.03 15.57
N GLU A 26 0.57 -15.83 16.04
CA GLU A 26 -0.26 -15.02 16.95
C GLU A 26 -0.57 -13.71 16.23
N PRO A 27 -1.74 -13.59 15.59
CA PRO A 27 -2.09 -12.39 14.85
C PRO A 27 -2.19 -11.17 15.76
N GLU A 28 -1.52 -10.09 15.39
CA GLU A 28 -1.57 -8.81 16.07
C GLU A 28 -2.29 -7.78 15.20
N VAL A 29 -3.22 -7.03 15.79
CA VAL A 29 -3.92 -5.93 15.11
C VAL A 29 -3.39 -4.61 15.66
N VAL A 30 -2.83 -3.79 14.78
CA VAL A 30 -2.26 -2.48 15.12
C VAL A 30 -3.00 -1.39 14.37
N ALA A 31 -3.49 -0.38 15.07
CA ALA A 31 -4.11 0.78 14.44
C ALA A 31 -3.05 1.63 13.71
N LEU A 32 -3.40 2.11 12.52
CA LEU A 32 -2.60 3.11 11.82
C LEU A 32 -2.76 4.47 12.52
N THR A 33 -1.65 5.19 12.64
CA THR A 33 -1.67 6.57 13.12
C THR A 33 -1.81 7.53 11.94
N GLU A 34 -2.29 8.73 12.23
CA GLU A 34 -2.27 9.80 11.23
C GLU A 34 -0.84 10.05 10.73
N GLY A 35 -0.70 10.35 9.45
CA GLY A 35 0.59 10.58 8.80
C GLY A 35 1.17 9.37 8.08
N LEU A 36 2.48 9.37 7.90
CA LEU A 36 3.18 8.34 7.13
C LEU A 36 3.40 7.06 7.95
N ASN A 37 2.75 6.00 7.53
CA ASN A 37 2.96 4.66 8.04
C ASN A 37 3.67 3.80 6.97
N VAL A 38 4.66 3.04 7.38
CA VAL A 38 5.40 2.12 6.50
C VAL A 38 5.43 0.73 7.13
N ILE A 39 5.09 -0.27 6.34
CA ILE A 39 5.12 -1.67 6.73
C ILE A 39 5.99 -2.44 5.72
N SER A 40 6.77 -3.36 6.21
CA SER A 40 7.54 -4.32 5.42
C SER A 40 7.20 -5.75 5.85
N ASN A 41 8.13 -6.67 5.78
CA ASN A 41 7.99 -8.03 6.33
C ASN A 41 8.11 -8.07 7.88
N ARG A 42 8.27 -6.92 8.52
CA ARG A 42 8.38 -6.73 9.98
C ARG A 42 7.20 -5.92 10.48
N ASN A 43 7.28 -5.51 11.75
CA ASN A 43 6.25 -4.69 12.39
C ASN A 43 6.07 -3.33 11.71
N LEU A 44 4.89 -2.77 11.88
CA LEU A 44 4.58 -1.42 11.41
C LEU A 44 5.62 -0.40 11.94
N ASN A 45 6.16 0.38 11.03
CA ASN A 45 7.12 1.45 11.35
C ASN A 45 8.40 0.99 12.07
N ASP A 46 8.82 -0.29 11.92
CA ASP A 46 10.02 -0.84 12.61
C ASP A 46 11.27 0.01 12.30
N PRO A 47 11.88 0.64 13.32
CA PRO A 47 13.08 1.46 13.13
C PRO A 47 14.31 0.66 12.74
N ARG A 48 14.31 -0.66 12.93
CA ARG A 48 15.40 -1.57 12.57
C ARG A 48 15.31 -2.07 11.13
N ASP A 49 14.20 -1.78 10.44
CA ASP A 49 14.03 -2.17 9.06
C ASP A 49 14.56 -1.10 8.11
N GLU A 50 15.64 -1.41 7.40
CA GLU A 50 16.31 -0.47 6.49
C GLU A 50 15.42 -0.03 5.32
N ARG A 51 14.47 -0.86 4.86
CA ARG A 51 13.52 -0.49 3.82
C ARG A 51 12.48 0.48 4.33
N CYS A 52 11.97 0.26 5.54
CA CYS A 52 11.07 1.21 6.20
C CYS A 52 11.76 2.57 6.37
N GLN A 53 13.02 2.58 6.80
CA GLN A 53 13.79 3.82 6.96
C GLN A 53 14.05 4.50 5.62
N LEU A 54 14.39 3.74 4.58
CA LEU A 54 14.59 4.28 3.23
C LEU A 54 13.29 4.88 2.69
N ALA A 55 12.16 4.16 2.79
CA ALA A 55 10.85 4.64 2.33
C ALA A 55 10.44 5.93 3.05
N LYS A 56 10.53 5.95 4.39
CA LYS A 56 10.25 7.16 5.18
C LYS A 56 11.11 8.32 4.74
N ARG A 57 12.41 8.14 4.65
CA ARG A 57 13.35 9.18 4.22
C ARG A 57 12.98 9.73 2.84
N LEU A 58 12.71 8.88 1.86
CA LEU A 58 12.43 9.31 0.50
C LEU A 58 11.07 10.00 0.36
N LEU A 59 10.06 9.52 1.08
CA LEU A 59 8.72 10.12 1.07
C LEU A 59 8.65 11.44 1.84
N THR A 60 9.54 11.67 2.82
CA THR A 60 9.56 12.91 3.60
C THR A 60 10.49 14.00 3.03
N LEU A 61 11.22 13.73 1.95
CA LEU A 61 12.06 14.72 1.28
C LEU A 61 11.29 15.86 0.60
N GLN A 62 10.00 15.65 0.34
CA GLN A 62 9.14 16.59 -0.37
C GLN A 62 7.86 16.85 0.42
N LYS A 63 7.28 18.04 0.24
CA LYS A 63 5.96 18.33 0.77
C LYS A 63 4.91 17.61 -0.07
N LEU A 64 4.29 16.59 0.52
CA LEU A 64 3.24 15.75 -0.10
C LEU A 64 1.87 16.27 0.34
N ASP A 65 1.42 17.36 -0.28
CA ASP A 65 0.21 18.11 0.07
C ASP A 65 -1.03 17.67 -0.74
N SER A 66 -0.91 16.64 -1.55
CA SER A 66 -2.05 16.06 -2.27
C SER A 66 -1.87 14.56 -2.51
N PRO A 67 -2.98 13.79 -2.61
CA PRO A 67 -2.93 12.37 -2.95
C PRO A 67 -2.17 12.09 -4.26
N VAL A 68 -2.38 12.91 -5.28
CA VAL A 68 -1.72 12.76 -6.59
C VAL A 68 -0.20 12.91 -6.45
N LYS A 69 0.28 13.92 -5.73
CA LYS A 69 1.71 14.10 -5.47
C LYS A 69 2.28 12.93 -4.65
N PHE A 70 1.53 12.50 -3.62
CA PHE A 70 1.95 11.35 -2.83
C PHE A 70 2.12 10.10 -3.70
N LEU A 71 1.12 9.74 -4.51
CA LEU A 71 1.20 8.58 -5.39
C LEU A 71 2.31 8.70 -6.43
N ALA A 72 2.53 9.89 -7.00
CA ALA A 72 3.59 10.13 -7.96
C ALA A 72 5.01 9.97 -7.35
N VAL A 73 5.19 10.35 -6.09
CA VAL A 73 6.45 10.12 -5.37
C VAL A 73 6.57 8.67 -4.94
N ALA A 74 5.49 8.08 -4.41
CA ALA A 74 5.47 6.69 -3.98
C ALA A 74 5.78 5.72 -5.13
N SER A 75 5.26 5.97 -6.34
CA SER A 75 5.58 5.15 -7.52
C SER A 75 7.08 5.13 -7.82
N LYS A 76 7.74 6.28 -7.75
CA LYS A 76 9.19 6.40 -7.94
C LYS A 76 9.99 5.74 -6.80
N VAL A 77 9.49 5.82 -5.58
CA VAL A 77 10.11 5.14 -4.42
C VAL A 77 10.01 3.63 -4.59
N PHE A 78 8.82 3.11 -4.94
CA PHE A 78 8.63 1.67 -5.14
C PHE A 78 9.40 1.11 -6.34
N ALA A 79 9.59 1.91 -7.39
CA ALA A 79 10.41 1.54 -8.55
C ALA A 79 11.92 1.61 -8.28
N ARG A 80 12.35 1.95 -7.07
CA ARG A 80 13.76 2.12 -6.77
C ARG A 80 14.49 0.79 -6.67
N SER A 81 15.29 0.50 -7.65
CA SER A 81 16.28 -0.57 -7.63
C SER A 81 17.59 -0.10 -7.01
N PRO A 82 18.36 -0.98 -6.35
CA PRO A 82 19.63 -0.59 -5.76
C PRO A 82 20.66 -0.31 -6.85
N SER A 83 21.43 0.75 -6.66
CA SER A 83 22.63 1.00 -7.48
C SER A 83 23.82 0.11 -7.08
N SER A 84 23.67 -0.69 -6.03
CA SER A 84 24.66 -1.61 -5.49
C SER A 84 23.95 -2.70 -4.67
N PRO A 85 24.44 -3.96 -4.69
CA PRO A 85 23.89 -5.07 -3.88
C PRO A 85 23.90 -4.80 -2.36
N MET A 86 24.75 -3.89 -1.89
CA MET A 86 24.88 -3.51 -0.49
C MET A 86 23.84 -2.47 -0.03
N ARG A 87 23.00 -1.95 -0.91
CA ARG A 87 22.00 -0.94 -0.57
C ARG A 87 20.60 -1.53 -0.53
N PRO A 88 19.74 -1.11 0.43
CA PRO A 88 18.37 -1.56 0.48
C PRO A 88 17.62 -1.17 -0.79
N SER A 89 16.87 -2.11 -1.34
CA SER A 89 16.04 -1.95 -2.52
C SER A 89 14.57 -2.01 -2.13
N MET A 90 13.73 -1.23 -2.80
CA MET A 90 12.28 -1.37 -2.68
C MET A 90 11.78 -2.53 -3.56
N VAL A 91 12.40 -2.75 -4.70
CA VAL A 91 12.13 -3.92 -5.56
C VAL A 91 12.95 -5.11 -5.07
N ILE A 92 12.30 -6.24 -4.89
CA ILE A 92 12.94 -7.50 -4.47
C ILE A 92 13.17 -8.36 -5.71
N ARG A 93 14.42 -8.83 -5.88
CA ARG A 93 14.82 -9.80 -6.89
C ARG A 93 15.83 -10.76 -6.30
N ASN A 94 15.34 -11.89 -5.83
CA ASN A 94 16.15 -12.98 -5.32
C ASN A 94 15.82 -14.26 -6.09
N LYS A 95 16.61 -15.32 -5.88
CA LYS A 95 16.42 -16.60 -6.53
C LYS A 95 15.02 -17.19 -6.27
N ASP A 96 14.51 -17.04 -5.06
CA ASP A 96 13.28 -17.68 -4.59
C ASP A 96 12.13 -16.68 -4.34
N ARG A 97 12.38 -15.37 -4.44
CA ARG A 97 11.40 -14.31 -4.13
C ARG A 97 11.60 -13.09 -5.01
N GLY A 98 10.49 -12.46 -5.37
CA GLY A 98 10.52 -11.23 -6.16
C GLY A 98 9.29 -10.37 -5.93
N THR A 99 9.37 -9.10 -6.33
CA THR A 99 8.22 -8.23 -6.42
C THR A 99 7.36 -8.68 -7.60
N VAL A 100 6.16 -9.15 -7.33
CA VAL A 100 5.23 -9.69 -8.34
C VAL A 100 4.21 -8.68 -8.82
N SER A 101 3.98 -7.61 -8.05
CA SER A 101 3.07 -6.51 -8.40
C SER A 101 3.27 -5.32 -7.49
N SER A 102 2.74 -4.17 -7.88
CA SER A 102 2.63 -3.00 -7.02
C SER A 102 1.30 -2.30 -7.24
N THR A 103 0.76 -1.75 -6.17
CA THR A 103 -0.53 -1.07 -6.16
C THR A 103 -0.38 0.31 -5.54
N LEU A 104 -1.01 1.30 -6.14
CA LEU A 104 -1.13 2.66 -5.63
C LEU A 104 -2.63 2.99 -5.51
N ILE A 105 -3.08 3.30 -4.30
CA ILE A 105 -4.48 3.65 -4.03
C ILE A 105 -4.52 4.97 -3.27
N ALA A 106 -5.42 5.84 -3.69
CA ALA A 106 -5.86 6.98 -2.90
C ALA A 106 -7.38 6.94 -2.77
N LEU A 107 -7.87 7.14 -1.57
CA LEU A 107 -9.29 7.26 -1.26
C LEU A 107 -9.57 8.70 -0.82
N GLY A 108 -10.62 9.29 -1.36
CA GLY A 108 -11.10 10.60 -0.96
C GLY A 108 -12.49 10.49 -0.33
N LEU A 109 -13.02 11.63 0.10
CA LEU A 109 -14.38 11.70 0.67
C LEU A 109 -15.49 11.31 -0.33
N LYS A 110 -15.21 11.39 -1.61
CA LYS A 110 -16.18 11.05 -2.68
C LYS A 110 -15.58 9.97 -3.58
N PRO A 111 -16.39 9.01 -4.04
CA PRO A 111 -15.91 7.96 -4.96
C PRO A 111 -15.14 8.48 -6.17
N ARG A 112 -15.57 9.62 -6.73
CA ARG A 112 -14.90 10.25 -7.89
C ARG A 112 -13.46 10.67 -7.63
N ASP A 113 -13.07 10.85 -6.37
CA ASP A 113 -11.72 11.30 -5.98
C ASP A 113 -10.77 10.10 -5.81
N ALA A 114 -11.29 8.86 -5.87
CA ALA A 114 -10.49 7.67 -5.73
C ALA A 114 -9.56 7.46 -6.94
N ILE A 115 -8.32 7.05 -6.64
CA ILE A 115 -7.30 6.68 -7.62
C ILE A 115 -6.89 5.25 -7.32
N TYR A 116 -6.79 4.43 -8.37
CA TYR A 116 -6.26 3.08 -8.29
C TYR A 116 -5.38 2.79 -9.48
N GLN A 117 -4.11 2.55 -9.21
CA GLN A 117 -3.13 2.18 -10.21
C GLN A 117 -2.47 0.87 -9.81
N PHE A 118 -2.24 0.02 -10.77
CA PHE A 118 -1.66 -1.31 -10.57
C PHE A 118 -0.62 -1.61 -11.64
N THR A 119 0.44 -2.29 -11.27
CA THR A 119 1.38 -2.89 -12.21
C THR A 119 1.57 -4.36 -11.90
N SER A 120 1.50 -5.19 -12.93
CA SER A 120 1.91 -6.59 -12.87
C SER A 120 3.42 -6.66 -13.07
N GLY A 121 4.12 -7.28 -12.12
CA GLY A 121 5.58 -7.31 -12.10
C GLY A 121 6.20 -6.19 -11.26
N ALA A 122 7.52 -6.09 -11.33
CA ALA A 122 8.28 -5.11 -10.60
C ALA A 122 8.12 -3.70 -11.23
N PRO A 123 7.87 -2.66 -10.42
CA PRO A 123 7.51 -1.33 -10.92
C PRO A 123 8.67 -0.54 -11.53
N ASP A 124 9.90 -1.02 -11.46
CA ASP A 124 11.05 -0.44 -12.16
C ASP A 124 11.16 -0.91 -13.63
N GLU A 125 10.46 -1.99 -13.99
CA GLU A 125 10.43 -2.54 -15.36
C GLU A 125 9.04 -2.42 -16.01
N ASN A 126 8.00 -2.19 -15.21
CA ASN A 126 6.62 -2.19 -15.67
C ASN A 126 5.91 -0.90 -15.28
N SER A 127 5.15 -0.34 -16.22
CA SER A 127 4.34 0.85 -15.99
C SER A 127 3.09 0.54 -15.18
N PHE A 128 2.64 1.50 -14.38
CA PHE A 128 1.34 1.44 -13.72
C PHE A 128 0.22 1.70 -14.72
N GLU A 129 -0.80 0.85 -14.68
CA GLU A 129 -2.06 0.99 -15.41
C GLU A 129 -3.12 1.62 -14.50
N ASP A 130 -4.02 2.42 -15.08
CA ASP A 130 -5.06 3.13 -14.34
C ASP A 130 -6.36 2.32 -14.27
N TYR A 131 -6.71 1.89 -13.09
CA TYR A 131 -7.97 1.20 -12.75
C TYR A 131 -8.93 2.09 -11.94
N SER A 132 -8.68 3.38 -11.86
CA SER A 132 -9.51 4.33 -11.10
C SER A 132 -10.99 4.31 -11.50
N PRO A 133 -11.37 4.18 -12.79
CA PRO A 133 -12.78 4.09 -13.17
C PRO A 133 -13.50 2.89 -12.54
N MET A 134 -12.85 1.73 -12.49
CA MET A 134 -13.39 0.53 -11.86
C MET A 134 -13.59 0.72 -10.34
N LEU A 135 -12.59 1.26 -9.64
CA LEU A 135 -12.70 1.52 -8.21
C LEU A 135 -13.82 2.51 -7.88
N ARG A 136 -13.94 3.59 -8.67
CA ARG A 136 -14.99 4.61 -8.52
C ARG A 136 -16.40 4.05 -8.70
N ASP A 137 -16.58 3.13 -9.64
CA ASP A 137 -17.85 2.44 -9.83
C ASP A 137 -18.20 1.54 -8.64
N ILE A 138 -17.26 0.76 -8.15
CA ILE A 138 -17.43 -0.10 -6.95
C ILE A 138 -17.85 0.73 -5.75
N LEU A 139 -17.09 1.80 -5.44
CA LEU A 139 -17.38 2.67 -4.30
C LEU A 139 -18.74 3.38 -4.45
N SER A 140 -19.11 3.80 -5.66
CA SER A 140 -20.40 4.45 -5.93
C SER A 140 -21.57 3.49 -5.76
N ARG A 141 -21.41 2.22 -6.10
CA ARG A 141 -22.42 1.18 -5.85
C ARG A 141 -22.59 0.89 -4.37
N GLY A 142 -21.48 0.69 -3.64
CA GLY A 142 -21.52 0.45 -2.21
C GLY A 142 -22.20 1.58 -1.43
N LEU A 143 -21.95 2.83 -1.78
CA LEU A 143 -22.62 3.97 -1.15
C LEU A 143 -24.12 4.03 -1.44
N ARG A 144 -24.56 3.61 -2.63
CA ARG A 144 -26.00 3.54 -2.96
C ARG A 144 -26.69 2.45 -2.16
N GLU A 145 -26.07 1.28 -2.06
CA GLU A 145 -26.61 0.15 -1.28
C GLU A 145 -26.71 0.48 0.21
N ALA A 146 -25.67 1.11 0.79
CA ALA A 146 -25.70 1.53 2.18
C ALA A 146 -26.81 2.56 2.46
N LYS A 147 -27.05 3.50 1.56
CA LYS A 147 -28.15 4.48 1.69
C LYS A 147 -29.54 3.82 1.60
N LEU A 148 -29.70 2.83 0.73
CA LEU A 148 -30.96 2.09 0.62
C LEU A 148 -31.23 1.30 1.91
N GLN A 149 -30.23 0.63 2.47
CA GLN A 149 -30.36 -0.10 3.72
C GLN A 149 -30.73 0.83 4.90
N ALA A 150 -30.07 2.00 5.01
CA ALA A 150 -30.36 2.98 6.05
C ALA A 150 -31.74 3.63 5.92
N ALA A 151 -32.35 3.67 4.73
CA ALA A 151 -33.69 4.20 4.52
C ALA A 151 -34.80 3.18 4.81
N THR A 152 -34.45 1.92 5.02
CA THR A 152 -35.40 0.81 5.24
C THR A 152 -35.53 0.45 6.74
N VAL A 153 -34.74 1.07 7.60
CA VAL A 153 -34.77 0.98 9.07
C VAL A 153 -35.49 2.18 9.66
#